data_78bdad20a0e1c96ea6e1d3f8d1cfb6ff
#
_entry.id   78bdad20a0e1c96ea6e1d3f8d1cfb6ff
#
_cell.length_a   1.000
_cell.length_b   1.000
_cell.length_c   1.000
_cell.angle_alpha   90.00
_cell.angle_beta   90.00
_cell.angle_gamma   90.00
#
_symmetry.space_group_name_H-M   'P 1'
#
loop_
_entity.id
_entity.type
_entity.pdbx_description
1 polymer ?
#
loop_
_entity_poly.entity_id
_entity_poly.type
_entity_poly.pdbx_seq_one_letter_code
_entity_poly.pdbx_strand_id
1 'polypeptide(L)'
;EVENVSINAQIMAQKLASSLERGWYFRRAGHSTVSTIMQAGARGVLVTLNGKITGARHRTEKFISGHVKYCGETALQHMDRGYAVAIKKLGTIGCTVAIMRPGTRLPHEITVYGKGEVPEDENTEVIEMEADEKKPEAKGAEA
;
A
#
# COMPACT_ATOMS: atom_id res chain seq x y z
N GLU A 1 19.72 -1.02 4.94
CA GLU A 1 19.31 -2.41 5.24
C GLU A 1 17.81 -2.54 5.07
N VAL A 2 17.35 -3.61 4.42
CA VAL A 2 15.91 -3.87 4.23
C VAL A 2 15.48 -4.89 5.26
N GLU A 3 14.70 -4.47 6.25
CA GLU A 3 14.23 -5.35 7.32
C GLU A 3 13.33 -6.48 6.79
N ASN A 4 12.46 -6.18 5.84
CA ASN A 4 11.51 -7.15 5.31
C ASN A 4 11.48 -7.14 3.77
N VAL A 5 12.22 -8.07 3.18
CA VAL A 5 12.39 -8.21 1.73
C VAL A 5 11.04 -8.40 1.02
N SER A 6 10.10 -9.11 1.65
CA SER A 6 8.80 -9.43 1.06
C SER A 6 7.83 -8.24 1.02
N ILE A 7 8.10 -7.18 1.78
CA ILE A 7 7.28 -5.94 1.78
C ILE A 7 7.87 -4.90 0.82
N ASN A 8 9.11 -5.07 0.36
CA ASN A 8 9.72 -4.16 -0.61
C ASN A 8 9.21 -4.44 -2.03
N ALA A 9 8.51 -3.48 -2.62
CA ALA A 9 7.87 -3.65 -3.94
C ALA A 9 8.90 -3.86 -5.06
N GLN A 10 10.05 -3.19 -5.03
CA GLN A 10 11.07 -3.31 -6.07
C GLN A 10 11.72 -4.70 -6.07
N ILE A 11 12.05 -5.23 -4.90
CA ILE A 11 12.64 -6.57 -4.76
C ILE A 11 11.64 -7.63 -5.22
N MET A 12 10.38 -7.49 -4.83
CA MET A 12 9.33 -8.42 -5.25
C MET A 12 9.03 -8.36 -6.74
N ALA A 13 9.12 -7.18 -7.37
CA ALA A 13 9.01 -7.06 -8.82
C ALA A 13 10.16 -7.78 -9.56
N GLN A 14 11.39 -7.64 -9.09
CA GLN A 14 12.54 -8.36 -9.65
C GLN A 14 12.44 -9.87 -9.47
N LYS A 15 12.00 -10.33 -8.29
CA LYS A 15 11.77 -11.76 -8.00
C LYS A 15 10.68 -12.34 -8.91
N LEU A 16 9.61 -11.58 -9.16
CA LEU A 16 8.55 -11.97 -10.09
C LEU A 16 9.08 -12.05 -11.53
N ALA A 17 9.83 -11.06 -11.98
CA ALA A 17 10.45 -11.04 -13.31
C ALA A 17 11.37 -12.25 -13.51
N SER A 18 12.27 -12.54 -12.58
CA SER A 18 13.14 -13.72 -12.61
C SER A 18 12.36 -15.04 -12.64
N SER A 19 11.24 -15.13 -11.94
CA SER A 19 10.39 -16.33 -11.96
C SER A 19 9.73 -16.53 -13.33
N LEU A 20 9.31 -15.43 -13.98
CA LEU A 20 8.77 -15.48 -15.34
C LEU A 20 9.84 -15.85 -16.39
N GLU A 21 11.07 -15.38 -16.25
CA GLU A 21 12.22 -15.71 -17.11
C GLU A 21 12.59 -17.20 -17.00
N ARG A 22 12.51 -17.76 -15.81
CA ARG A 22 12.71 -19.21 -15.55
C ARG A 22 11.62 -20.10 -16.16
N GLY A 23 10.57 -19.50 -16.76
CA GLY A 23 9.52 -20.25 -17.44
C GLY A 23 8.27 -20.52 -16.59
N TRP A 24 8.14 -19.92 -15.43
CA TRP A 24 6.92 -20.08 -14.66
C TRP A 24 5.71 -19.55 -15.41
N TYR A 25 4.59 -20.26 -15.25
CA TYR A 25 3.31 -19.80 -15.81
C TYR A 25 2.85 -18.54 -15.09
N PHE A 26 2.43 -17.53 -15.82
CA PHE A 26 2.18 -16.19 -15.29
C PHE A 26 1.17 -16.13 -14.16
N ARG A 27 0.10 -16.96 -14.21
CA ARG A 27 -0.89 -17.02 -13.12
C ARG A 27 -0.29 -17.56 -11.84
N ARG A 28 0.47 -18.65 -11.95
CA ARG A 28 1.17 -19.24 -10.80
C ARG A 28 2.15 -18.24 -10.18
N ALA A 29 2.95 -17.58 -11.03
CA ALA A 29 3.92 -16.58 -10.57
C ALA A 29 3.20 -15.39 -9.88
N GLY A 30 2.13 -14.86 -10.49
CA GLY A 30 1.35 -13.77 -9.93
C GLY A 30 0.73 -14.11 -8.58
N HIS A 31 0.00 -15.23 -8.48
CA HIS A 31 -0.62 -15.64 -7.22
C HIS A 31 0.40 -15.99 -6.14
N SER A 32 1.51 -16.65 -6.50
CA SER A 32 2.58 -16.96 -5.54
C SER A 32 3.20 -15.68 -4.95
N THR A 33 3.46 -14.68 -5.80
CA THR A 33 3.97 -13.37 -5.35
C THR A 33 2.98 -12.67 -4.43
N VAL A 34 1.69 -12.63 -4.81
CA VAL A 34 0.62 -12.06 -3.98
C VAL A 34 0.54 -12.75 -2.62
N SER A 35 0.52 -14.09 -2.59
CA SER A 35 0.52 -14.88 -1.35
C SER A 35 1.72 -14.58 -0.45
N THR A 36 2.92 -14.50 -1.03
CA THR A 36 4.15 -14.22 -0.26
C THR A 36 4.09 -12.84 0.40
N ILE A 37 3.61 -11.83 -0.33
CA ILE A 37 3.49 -10.45 0.18
C ILE A 37 2.43 -10.37 1.28
N MET A 38 1.27 -11.02 1.08
CA MET A 38 0.19 -11.04 2.08
C MET A 38 0.60 -11.78 3.36
N GLN A 39 1.33 -12.90 3.24
CA GLN A 39 1.87 -13.64 4.38
C GLN A 39 2.92 -12.83 5.16
N ALA A 40 3.63 -11.92 4.50
CA ALA A 40 4.55 -10.98 5.16
C ALA A 40 3.83 -9.85 5.94
N GLY A 41 2.49 -9.83 5.94
CA GLY A 41 1.70 -8.86 6.70
C GLY A 41 1.34 -7.59 5.93
N ALA A 42 1.53 -7.52 4.61
CA ALA A 42 1.09 -6.39 3.82
C ALA A 42 -0.44 -6.22 3.90
N ARG A 43 -0.92 -4.98 3.96
CA ARG A 43 -2.35 -4.68 4.01
C ARG A 43 -3.07 -4.96 2.70
N GLY A 44 -2.36 -4.79 1.59
CA GLY A 44 -2.84 -5.10 0.27
C GLY A 44 -1.74 -5.09 -0.78
N VAL A 45 -2.00 -5.77 -1.88
CA VAL A 45 -1.06 -5.91 -2.99
C VAL A 45 -1.78 -5.92 -4.32
N LEU A 46 -1.20 -5.23 -5.28
CA LEU A 46 -1.59 -5.24 -6.68
C LEU A 46 -0.38 -5.64 -7.52
N VAL A 47 -0.46 -6.77 -8.19
CA VAL A 47 0.53 -7.21 -9.19
C VAL A 47 -0.07 -7.03 -10.58
N THR A 48 0.63 -6.32 -11.45
CA THR A 48 0.20 -6.08 -12.83
C THR A 48 1.26 -6.61 -13.79
N LEU A 49 0.86 -7.47 -14.71
CA LEU A 49 1.70 -8.00 -15.79
C LEU A 49 1.22 -7.45 -17.12
N ASN A 50 2.10 -6.77 -17.84
CA ASN A 50 1.80 -6.15 -19.12
C ASN A 50 2.69 -6.70 -20.23
N GLY A 51 2.12 -7.18 -21.31
CA GLY A 51 2.90 -7.63 -22.45
C GLY A 51 2.33 -8.83 -23.19
N LYS A 52 3.17 -9.52 -23.96
CA LYS A 52 2.82 -10.76 -24.64
C LYS A 52 2.92 -11.93 -23.67
N ILE A 53 1.83 -12.26 -23.00
CA ILE A 53 1.83 -13.29 -21.94
C ILE A 53 1.69 -14.69 -22.52
N THR A 54 0.66 -14.92 -23.36
CA THR A 54 0.31 -16.25 -23.90
C THR A 54 0.25 -16.31 -25.42
N GLY A 55 0.34 -15.20 -26.13
CA GLY A 55 0.22 -15.13 -27.57
C GLY A 55 0.80 -13.86 -28.14
N ALA A 56 0.58 -13.60 -29.41
CA ALA A 56 1.11 -12.42 -30.11
C ALA A 56 0.48 -11.10 -29.63
N ARG A 57 -0.76 -11.15 -29.13
CA ARG A 57 -1.49 -9.96 -28.65
C ARG A 57 -1.05 -9.54 -27.26
N HIS A 58 -0.86 -8.24 -27.05
CA HIS A 58 -0.61 -7.67 -25.75
C HIS A 58 -1.82 -7.81 -24.83
N ARG A 59 -1.57 -8.16 -23.59
CA ARG A 59 -2.56 -8.28 -22.53
C ARG A 59 -2.05 -7.68 -21.24
N THR A 60 -2.97 -7.20 -20.42
CA THR A 60 -2.71 -6.80 -19.04
C THR A 60 -3.46 -7.74 -18.13
N GLU A 61 -2.73 -8.41 -17.25
CA GLU A 61 -3.30 -9.25 -16.21
C GLU A 61 -3.01 -8.61 -14.84
N LYS A 62 -4.03 -8.54 -13.99
CA LYS A 62 -3.95 -7.96 -12.66
C LYS A 62 -4.30 -9.01 -11.61
N PHE A 63 -3.46 -9.10 -10.58
CA PHE A 63 -3.69 -9.94 -9.41
C PHE A 63 -3.77 -9.03 -8.20
N ILE A 64 -4.89 -9.08 -7.49
CA ILE A 64 -5.19 -8.18 -6.39
C ILE A 64 -5.53 -9.00 -5.16
N SER A 65 -5.02 -8.59 -4.00
CA SER A 65 -5.42 -9.12 -2.72
C SER A 65 -5.35 -8.03 -1.65
N GLY A 66 -6.27 -8.08 -0.69
CA GLY A 66 -6.35 -7.09 0.36
C GLY A 66 -6.83 -5.71 -0.11
N HIS A 67 -6.42 -4.68 0.62
CA HIS A 67 -6.86 -3.30 0.38
C HIS A 67 -5.84 -2.53 -0.46
N VAL A 68 -6.28 -1.97 -1.58
CA VAL A 68 -5.41 -1.25 -2.53
C VAL A 68 -6.00 0.11 -2.87
N LYS A 69 -5.19 1.16 -2.83
CA LYS A 69 -5.54 2.50 -3.30
C LYS A 69 -4.89 2.80 -4.65
N TYR A 70 -5.67 3.34 -5.57
CA TYR A 70 -5.22 3.61 -6.94
C TYR A 70 -4.80 5.06 -7.17
N CYS A 71 -5.42 6.00 -6.47
CA CYS A 71 -5.24 7.44 -6.67
C CYS A 71 -5.39 8.21 -5.35
N GLY A 72 -5.07 9.49 -5.41
CA GLY A 72 -5.12 10.41 -4.29
C GLY A 72 -3.85 10.39 -3.45
N GLU A 73 -3.79 11.29 -2.48
CA GLU A 73 -2.64 11.44 -1.57
C GLU A 73 -2.34 10.14 -0.82
N THR A 74 -3.37 9.43 -0.40
CA THR A 74 -3.23 8.14 0.27
C THR A 74 -2.52 7.08 -0.57
N ALA A 75 -2.67 7.11 -1.90
CA ALA A 75 -1.94 6.21 -2.78
C ALA A 75 -0.47 6.62 -2.98
N LEU A 76 -0.16 7.91 -2.91
CA LEU A 76 1.21 8.41 -3.04
C LEU A 76 2.02 8.14 -1.78
N GLN A 77 1.43 8.33 -0.61
CA GLN A 77 2.12 8.18 0.68
C GLN A 77 2.27 6.71 1.12
N HIS A 78 1.26 5.88 0.86
CA HIS A 78 1.14 4.55 1.48
C HIS A 78 1.36 3.37 0.54
N MET A 79 1.36 3.62 -0.79
CA MET A 79 1.61 2.56 -1.77
C MET A 79 3.05 2.59 -2.25
N ASP A 80 3.81 1.57 -1.89
CA ASP A 80 5.15 1.34 -2.45
C ASP A 80 5.01 0.67 -3.82
N ARG A 81 5.71 1.20 -4.84
CA ARG A 81 5.64 0.72 -6.22
C ARG A 81 7.01 0.27 -6.72
N GLY A 82 7.06 -0.97 -7.18
CA GLY A 82 8.22 -1.54 -7.82
C GLY A 82 7.94 -1.92 -9.27
N TYR A 83 8.94 -1.78 -10.14
CA TYR A 83 8.86 -2.14 -11.54
C TYR A 83 10.06 -2.98 -11.95
N ALA A 84 9.80 -4.04 -12.73
CA ALA A 84 10.83 -4.86 -13.35
C ALA A 84 10.38 -5.34 -14.73
N VAL A 85 11.34 -5.69 -15.56
CA VAL A 85 11.08 -6.22 -16.92
C VAL A 85 11.58 -7.67 -16.97
N ALA A 86 10.71 -8.57 -17.38
CA ALA A 86 11.06 -9.97 -17.66
C ALA A 86 11.26 -10.16 -19.17
N ILE A 87 12.40 -10.71 -19.55
CA ILE A 87 12.74 -10.97 -20.95
C ILE A 87 12.38 -12.42 -21.28
N LYS A 88 11.48 -12.62 -22.24
CA LYS A 88 11.08 -13.94 -22.71
C LYS A 88 11.34 -14.11 -24.20
N LYS A 89 11.28 -15.37 -24.69
CA LYS A 89 11.45 -15.69 -26.12
C LYS A 89 10.46 -14.91 -27.03
N LEU A 90 9.23 -14.63 -26.54
CA LEU A 90 8.20 -13.89 -27.28
C LEU A 90 8.34 -12.37 -27.18
N GLY A 91 9.25 -11.86 -26.37
CA GLY A 91 9.43 -10.43 -26.10
C GLY A 91 9.52 -10.13 -24.61
N THR A 92 9.32 -8.88 -24.24
CA THR A 92 9.40 -8.40 -22.87
C THR A 92 8.02 -8.34 -22.21
N ILE A 93 8.00 -8.61 -20.90
CA ILE A 93 6.81 -8.46 -20.04
C ILE A 93 7.16 -7.48 -18.94
N GLY A 94 6.40 -6.39 -18.82
CA GLY A 94 6.49 -5.46 -17.72
C GLY A 94 5.80 -6.02 -16.47
N CYS A 95 6.50 -6.05 -15.36
CA CYS A 95 6.01 -6.50 -14.05
C CYS A 95 5.96 -5.29 -13.13
N THR A 96 4.77 -4.90 -12.70
CA THR A 96 4.58 -3.84 -11.72
C THR A 96 3.99 -4.45 -10.45
N VAL A 97 4.60 -4.17 -9.32
CA VAL A 97 4.11 -4.59 -8.00
C VAL A 97 3.86 -3.33 -7.18
N ALA A 98 2.66 -3.20 -6.66
CA ALA A 98 2.30 -2.14 -5.74
C ALA A 98 1.86 -2.76 -4.42
N ILE A 99 2.49 -2.38 -3.32
CA ILE A 99 2.28 -2.94 -1.99
C ILE A 99 1.78 -1.83 -1.07
N MET A 100 0.72 -2.09 -0.34
CA MET A 100 0.26 -1.24 0.74
C MET A 100 0.91 -1.69 2.04
N ARG A 101 1.65 -0.77 2.68
CA ARG A 101 2.39 -1.07 3.91
C ARG A 101 1.47 -1.49 5.05
N PRO A 102 1.94 -2.37 5.95
CA PRO A 102 1.21 -2.71 7.16
C PRO A 102 1.07 -1.48 8.07
N GLY A 103 0.04 -1.48 8.93
CA GLY A 103 -0.16 -0.39 9.90
C GLY A 103 -0.64 0.94 9.33
N THR A 104 -0.89 1.03 8.03
CA THR A 104 -1.36 2.27 7.39
C THR A 104 -2.77 2.60 7.85
N ARG A 105 -2.97 3.77 8.46
CA ARG A 105 -4.29 4.31 8.79
C ARG A 105 -4.82 5.12 7.62
N LEU A 106 -6.05 4.85 7.20
CA LEU A 106 -6.68 5.55 6.08
C LEU A 106 -7.67 6.61 6.59
N PRO A 107 -7.83 7.74 5.89
CA PRO A 107 -8.71 8.84 6.34
C PRO A 107 -10.18 8.45 6.53
N HIS A 108 -10.63 7.39 5.87
CA HIS A 108 -12.01 6.90 6.00
C HIS A 108 -12.19 5.85 7.11
N GLU A 109 -11.12 5.46 7.77
CA GLU A 109 -11.16 4.53 8.91
C GLU A 109 -11.39 5.33 10.19
N ILE A 110 -12.64 5.39 10.58
CA ILE A 110 -13.07 6.06 11.80
C ILE A 110 -13.28 4.98 12.86
N THR A 111 -12.57 5.10 13.97
CA THR A 111 -12.80 4.27 15.15
C THR A 111 -13.73 5.04 16.09
N VAL A 112 -14.88 4.48 16.38
CA VAL A 112 -15.84 5.08 17.35
C VAL A 112 -15.53 4.51 18.72
N TYR A 113 -15.12 5.36 19.64
CA TYR A 113 -14.91 5.01 21.03
C TYR A 113 -16.16 5.26 21.85
N GLY A 114 -16.46 4.38 22.82
CA GLY A 114 -17.51 4.60 23.80
C GLY A 114 -17.19 5.77 24.73
N LYS A 115 -18.22 6.33 25.39
CA LYS A 115 -18.05 7.43 26.34
C LYS A 115 -17.15 6.96 27.50
N GLY A 116 -15.87 7.40 27.51
CA GLY A 116 -14.87 7.07 28.55
C GLY A 116 -13.67 6.24 28.05
N GLU A 117 -13.66 5.78 26.81
CA GLU A 117 -12.54 5.03 26.21
C GLU A 117 -11.87 5.86 25.11
N VAL A 118 -11.30 6.99 25.45
CA VAL A 118 -10.44 7.74 24.53
C VAL A 118 -9.02 7.24 24.77
N PRO A 119 -8.36 6.56 23.78
CA PRO A 119 -6.94 6.27 23.92
C PRO A 119 -6.19 7.61 23.98
N GLU A 120 -5.30 7.72 24.94
CA GLU A 120 -4.34 8.83 25.05
C GLU A 120 -3.33 8.74 23.90
N ASP A 121 -3.75 9.04 22.68
CA ASP A 121 -2.86 9.20 21.54
C ASP A 121 -2.26 10.62 21.62
N GLU A 122 -0.96 10.71 21.36
CA GLU A 122 -0.08 11.90 21.44
C GLU A 122 -0.59 13.16 20.72
N ASN A 123 -1.72 13.09 20.02
CA ASN A 123 -2.36 14.21 19.32
C ASN A 123 -3.45 14.93 20.13
N THR A 124 -3.80 14.45 21.33
CA THR A 124 -4.85 15.07 22.15
C THR A 124 -4.32 16.32 22.84
N GLU A 125 -3.02 16.39 23.15
CA GLU A 125 -2.39 17.54 23.79
C GLU A 125 -2.43 18.82 22.92
N VAL A 126 -2.37 18.68 21.59
CA VAL A 126 -2.39 19.85 20.68
C VAL A 126 -3.78 20.50 20.60
N ILE A 127 -4.85 19.73 20.77
CA ILE A 127 -6.22 20.24 20.69
C ILE A 127 -6.64 20.92 22.01
N GLU A 128 -6.13 20.44 23.14
CA GLU A 128 -6.41 21.06 24.45
C GLU A 128 -5.68 22.40 24.61
N MET A 129 -4.46 22.54 24.08
CA MET A 129 -3.73 23.82 24.10
C MET A 129 -4.40 24.90 23.25
N GLU A 130 -5.00 24.54 22.10
CA GLU A 130 -5.75 25.51 21.26
C GLU A 130 -7.12 25.90 21.85
N ALA A 131 -7.72 25.07 22.71
CA ALA A 131 -8.99 25.35 23.35
C ALA A 131 -8.86 26.32 24.52
N ASP A 132 -7.75 26.30 25.25
CA ASP A 132 -7.50 27.22 26.38
C ASP A 132 -7.11 28.63 25.92
N GLU A 133 -6.50 28.81 24.75
CA GLU A 133 -6.18 30.14 24.20
C GLU A 133 -7.40 30.90 23.65
N LYS A 134 -8.55 30.25 23.45
CA LYS A 134 -9.78 30.87 22.90
C LYS A 134 -10.83 31.22 23.94
N LYS A 135 -10.52 31.28 25.22
CA LYS A 135 -11.45 31.77 26.23
C LYS A 135 -11.43 33.32 26.26
N PRO A 136 -12.47 34.03 25.78
CA PRO A 136 -12.50 35.47 25.89
C PRO A 136 -12.66 35.88 27.37
N GLU A 137 -11.78 36.73 27.84
CA GLU A 137 -11.89 37.39 29.12
C GLU A 137 -13.13 38.30 29.15
N ALA A 138 -14.23 37.82 29.65
CA ALA A 138 -15.35 38.65 30.05
C ALA A 138 -15.11 39.12 31.49
N LYS A 139 -14.45 40.26 31.65
CA LYS A 139 -14.51 41.13 32.85
C LYS A 139 -15.28 42.37 32.42
N GLY A 140 -16.48 42.60 32.86
CA GLY A 140 -16.76 43.20 34.17
C GLY A 140 -16.70 44.69 34.03
N ALA A 141 -17.83 45.36 33.79
CA ALA A 141 -18.03 46.77 34.03
C ALA A 141 -19.33 46.92 34.81
N GLU A 142 -19.19 46.88 36.12
CA GLU A 142 -20.09 47.62 37.03
C GLU A 142 -19.39 48.90 37.44
N ALA A 143 -20.01 50.03 37.18
CA ALA A 143 -20.20 51.22 38.02
C ALA A 143 -20.89 52.30 37.22
#